data_df74fab84dd5e51a56a94021425f0ec3
#
_entry.id   df74fab84dd5e51a56a94021425f0ec3
#
_cell.length_a   1.000
_cell.length_b   1.000
_cell.length_c   1.000
_cell.angle_alpha   90.00
_cell.angle_beta   90.00
_cell.angle_gamma   90.00
#
_symmetry.space_group_name_H-M   'P 1'
#
loop_
_entity.id
_entity.type
_entity.pdbx_description
1 polymer ?
#
loop_
_entity_poly.entity_id
_entity_poly.type
_entity_poly.pdbx_seq_one_letter_code
_entity_poly.pdbx_strand_id
1 'polypeptide(L)'
;MTTLPTIEQLVKARQRNPWDFGNKILYDLCKDNFFHDQDDKTLTKVLFIGRIYAAAVERRKNKKDEISDDFYIDTVEPTFRMSNLDRHLGELLKVHNLTVDNIQLILQTHNYLMSMLNSITDLDKRSFCSKYLHFHLPDLFFIYDSRVLSALRNFISRVPKDLNHILHSENIDKEYATFFCKCFELKRQIEKHYDMSITNRQFDNILIDVANNKSVV
;
A
#
# COMPACT_ATOMS: atom_id res chain seq x y z
N MET A 1 -19.72 3.61 20.92
CA MET A 1 -18.42 2.99 21.25
C MET A 1 -17.86 2.44 19.95
N THR A 2 -16.66 2.79 19.57
CA THR A 2 -15.98 2.19 18.41
C THR A 2 -15.63 0.75 18.80
N THR A 3 -16.18 -0.23 18.09
CA THR A 3 -15.78 -1.64 18.28
C THR A 3 -14.36 -1.79 17.73
N LEU A 4 -13.45 -2.40 18.50
CA LEU A 4 -12.13 -2.79 18.06
C LEU A 4 -12.12 -4.25 17.59
N PRO A 5 -11.17 -4.68 16.76
CA PRO A 5 -10.94 -6.10 16.49
C PRO A 5 -10.73 -6.88 17.81
N THR A 6 -11.21 -8.13 17.86
CA THR A 6 -11.06 -8.96 19.06
C THR A 6 -9.62 -9.45 19.24
N ILE A 7 -9.27 -9.84 20.47
CA ILE A 7 -7.94 -10.43 20.74
C ILE A 7 -7.70 -11.70 19.90
N GLU A 8 -8.75 -12.49 19.63
CA GLU A 8 -8.66 -13.68 18.79
C GLU A 8 -8.25 -13.33 17.36
N GLN A 9 -8.82 -12.26 16.79
CA GLN A 9 -8.45 -11.76 15.45
C GLN A 9 -6.99 -11.26 15.43
N LEU A 10 -6.54 -10.61 16.50
CA LEU A 10 -5.14 -10.18 16.62
C LEU A 10 -4.17 -11.36 16.72
N VAL A 11 -4.51 -12.39 17.50
CA VAL A 11 -3.70 -13.61 17.62
C VAL A 11 -3.65 -14.34 16.27
N LYS A 12 -4.79 -14.49 15.59
CA LYS A 12 -4.87 -15.14 14.28
C LYS A 12 -4.04 -14.42 13.22
N ALA A 13 -4.05 -13.07 13.20
CA ALA A 13 -3.28 -12.28 12.24
C ALA A 13 -1.75 -12.40 12.39
N ARG A 14 -1.28 -12.90 13.54
CA ARG A 14 0.13 -13.19 13.83
C ARG A 14 0.53 -14.61 13.45
N GLN A 15 -0.44 -15.49 13.21
CA GLN A 15 -0.15 -16.86 12.79
C GLN A 15 0.36 -16.89 11.36
N ARG A 16 1.29 -17.82 11.13
CA ARG A 16 1.84 -18.05 9.79
C ARG A 16 0.75 -18.54 8.84
N ASN A 17 0.72 -17.97 7.65
CA ASN A 17 -0.22 -18.36 6.60
C ASN A 17 0.53 -18.66 5.28
N PRO A 18 -0.10 -19.35 4.30
CA PRO A 18 0.56 -19.74 3.05
C PRO A 18 1.13 -18.56 2.23
N TRP A 19 0.55 -17.36 2.36
CA TRP A 19 1.01 -16.17 1.65
C TRP A 19 2.33 -15.59 2.19
N ASP A 20 2.71 -15.93 3.43
CA ASP A 20 3.91 -15.39 4.08
C ASP A 20 5.19 -15.79 3.34
N PHE A 21 5.19 -16.96 2.68
CA PHE A 21 6.34 -17.40 1.88
C PHE A 21 6.50 -16.51 0.63
N GLY A 22 5.42 -16.28 -0.12
CA GLY A 22 5.44 -15.40 -1.29
C GLY A 22 5.72 -13.95 -0.90
N ASN A 23 5.12 -13.48 0.19
CA ASN A 23 5.36 -12.14 0.73
C ASN A 23 6.83 -11.96 1.11
N LYS A 24 7.45 -12.96 1.76
CA LYS A 24 8.87 -12.90 2.11
C LYS A 24 9.74 -12.70 0.88
N ILE A 25 9.49 -13.47 -0.18
CA ILE A 25 10.24 -13.33 -1.45
C ILE A 25 10.11 -11.91 -2.01
N LEU A 26 8.90 -11.32 -1.97
CA LEU A 26 8.67 -9.96 -2.46
C LEU A 26 9.33 -8.90 -1.58
N TYR A 27 9.29 -9.06 -0.25
CA TYR A 27 10.00 -8.17 0.66
C TYR A 27 11.52 -8.24 0.44
N ASP A 28 12.08 -9.45 0.33
CA ASP A 28 13.51 -9.65 0.08
C ASP A 28 13.89 -9.02 -1.28
N LEU A 29 13.11 -9.28 -2.35
CA LEU A 29 13.33 -8.70 -3.67
C LEU A 29 13.36 -7.15 -3.63
N CYS A 30 12.39 -6.52 -2.96
CA CYS A 30 12.32 -5.07 -2.86
C CYS A 30 13.41 -4.48 -1.96
N LYS A 31 13.80 -5.19 -0.91
CA LYS A 31 14.87 -4.78 0.00
C LYS A 31 16.24 -4.85 -0.66
N ASP A 32 16.53 -5.97 -1.33
CA ASP A 32 17.85 -6.23 -1.94
C ASP A 32 18.05 -5.43 -3.24
N ASN A 33 16.93 -5.01 -3.87
CA ASN A 33 16.93 -4.18 -5.09
C ASN A 33 16.02 -2.96 -4.86
N PHE A 34 16.36 -2.14 -3.87
CA PHE A 34 15.48 -1.08 -3.38
C PHE A 34 15.21 -0.01 -4.43
N PHE A 35 16.22 0.42 -5.18
CA PHE A 35 16.13 1.40 -6.25
C PHE A 35 15.82 0.78 -7.61
N HIS A 36 15.68 1.61 -8.65
CA HIS A 36 15.27 1.22 -10.00
C HIS A 36 16.41 1.34 -11.02
N ASP A 37 17.62 0.96 -10.62
CA ASP A 37 18.85 1.02 -11.41
C ASP A 37 19.09 -0.24 -12.28
N GLN A 38 18.32 -1.31 -12.08
CA GLN A 38 18.41 -2.56 -12.81
C GLN A 38 17.07 -2.91 -13.46
N ASP A 39 17.05 -3.02 -14.80
CA ASP A 39 15.84 -3.19 -15.61
C ASP A 39 15.08 -4.48 -15.23
N ASP A 40 15.80 -5.62 -15.15
CA ASP A 40 15.23 -6.92 -14.82
C ASP A 40 14.62 -6.94 -13.40
N LYS A 41 15.26 -6.30 -12.44
CA LYS A 41 14.77 -6.22 -11.07
C LYS A 41 13.56 -5.30 -10.96
N THR A 42 13.59 -4.17 -11.66
CA THR A 42 12.45 -3.24 -11.74
C THR A 42 11.23 -3.92 -12.31
N LEU A 43 11.36 -4.58 -13.47
CA LEU A 43 10.27 -5.32 -14.09
C LEU A 43 9.77 -6.47 -13.22
N THR A 44 10.68 -7.22 -12.61
CA THR A 44 10.29 -8.33 -11.71
C THR A 44 9.45 -7.83 -10.54
N LYS A 45 9.84 -6.72 -9.89
CA LYS A 45 9.04 -6.10 -8.81
C LYS A 45 7.65 -5.72 -9.31
N VAL A 46 7.55 -5.01 -10.43
CA VAL A 46 6.29 -4.53 -10.98
C VAL A 46 5.37 -5.69 -11.37
N LEU A 47 5.91 -6.68 -12.11
CA LEU A 47 5.14 -7.84 -12.57
C LEU A 47 4.65 -8.69 -11.41
N PHE A 48 5.51 -9.05 -10.48
CA PHE A 48 5.16 -9.94 -9.38
C PHE A 48 4.15 -9.29 -8.44
N ILE A 49 4.40 -8.05 -8.02
CA ILE A 49 3.46 -7.33 -7.17
C ILE A 49 2.12 -7.14 -7.89
N GLY A 50 2.15 -6.72 -9.16
CA GLY A 50 0.93 -6.49 -9.93
C GLY A 50 0.12 -7.77 -10.16
N ARG A 51 0.75 -8.86 -10.56
CA ARG A 51 0.08 -10.12 -10.90
C ARG A 51 -0.37 -10.89 -9.67
N ILE A 52 0.51 -11.06 -8.68
CA ILE A 52 0.18 -11.80 -7.44
C ILE A 52 -0.95 -11.14 -6.67
N TYR A 53 -0.99 -9.80 -6.63
CA TYR A 53 -1.99 -9.04 -5.88
C TYR A 53 -3.14 -8.49 -6.74
N ALA A 54 -3.34 -9.03 -7.94
CA ALA A 54 -4.43 -8.64 -8.85
C ALA A 54 -4.53 -7.12 -9.12
N ALA A 55 -3.39 -6.44 -9.16
CA ALA A 55 -3.25 -4.99 -9.35
C ALA A 55 -2.37 -4.66 -10.57
N ALA A 56 -2.49 -5.45 -11.64
CA ALA A 56 -1.63 -5.38 -12.81
C ALA A 56 -1.60 -3.99 -13.47
N VAL A 57 -0.39 -3.55 -13.85
CA VAL A 57 -0.15 -2.23 -14.45
C VAL A 57 -0.64 -2.19 -15.90
N GLU A 58 -0.58 -3.30 -16.64
CA GLU A 58 -0.98 -3.40 -18.05
C GLU A 58 -2.47 -3.13 -18.31
N ARG A 59 -3.32 -3.11 -17.30
CA ARG A 59 -4.72 -2.68 -17.45
C ARG A 59 -4.74 -1.17 -17.73
N ARG A 60 -5.14 -0.80 -18.95
CA ARG A 60 -5.23 0.59 -19.45
C ARG A 60 -6.66 0.95 -19.78
N LYS A 61 -6.99 2.26 -19.81
CA LYS A 61 -8.32 2.75 -20.15
C LYS A 61 -8.64 2.54 -21.63
N ASN A 62 -7.68 2.82 -22.50
CA ASN A 62 -7.81 2.63 -23.94
C ASN A 62 -7.24 1.26 -24.35
N LYS A 63 -8.13 0.29 -24.62
CA LYS A 63 -7.76 -1.07 -25.04
C LYS A 63 -7.41 -1.20 -26.51
N LYS A 64 -7.28 -0.11 -27.27
CA LYS A 64 -7.04 -0.16 -28.73
C LYS A 64 -5.63 -0.61 -29.09
N ASP A 65 -4.69 -0.46 -28.18
CA ASP A 65 -3.34 -0.97 -28.39
C ASP A 65 -3.31 -2.41 -27.89
N GLU A 66 -2.86 -3.32 -28.72
CA GLU A 66 -2.65 -4.72 -28.38
C GLU A 66 -1.80 -4.78 -27.09
N ILE A 67 -2.23 -5.61 -26.13
CA ILE A 67 -1.45 -5.88 -24.93
C ILE A 67 -0.27 -6.72 -25.38
N SER A 68 0.83 -6.07 -25.77
CA SER A 68 2.09 -6.75 -25.96
C SER A 68 2.86 -6.76 -24.64
N ASP A 69 3.63 -7.80 -24.40
CA ASP A 69 4.56 -7.85 -23.27
C ASP A 69 5.62 -6.73 -23.38
N ASP A 70 5.80 -6.19 -24.59
CA ASP A 70 6.65 -5.03 -24.89
C ASP A 70 6.26 -3.79 -24.11
N PHE A 71 4.98 -3.61 -23.73
CA PHE A 71 4.56 -2.51 -22.87
C PHE A 71 5.36 -2.42 -21.57
N TYR A 72 5.72 -3.54 -20.98
CA TYR A 72 6.54 -3.54 -19.78
C TYR A 72 7.98 -3.12 -20.05
N ILE A 73 8.55 -3.56 -21.17
CA ILE A 73 9.92 -3.25 -21.56
C ILE A 73 10.02 -1.83 -22.11
N ASP A 74 9.10 -1.47 -23.03
CA ASP A 74 9.21 -0.22 -23.80
C ASP A 74 8.63 0.99 -23.05
N THR A 75 7.76 0.77 -22.06
CA THR A 75 7.07 1.86 -21.38
C THR A 75 7.26 1.82 -19.86
N VAL A 76 6.92 0.71 -19.19
CA VAL A 76 6.88 0.68 -17.72
C VAL A 76 8.28 0.78 -17.14
N GLU A 77 9.23 -0.03 -17.58
CA GLU A 77 10.60 -0.01 -17.07
C GLU A 77 11.26 1.37 -17.24
N PRO A 78 11.30 1.97 -18.46
CA PRO A 78 11.88 3.29 -18.63
C PRO A 78 11.18 4.36 -17.77
N THR A 79 9.88 4.27 -17.58
CA THR A 79 9.13 5.18 -16.71
C THR A 79 9.63 5.13 -15.27
N PHE A 80 9.84 3.93 -14.72
CA PHE A 80 10.37 3.78 -13.36
C PHE A 80 11.79 4.31 -13.26
N ARG A 81 12.69 3.89 -14.16
CA ARG A 81 14.11 4.23 -14.15
C ARG A 81 14.38 5.73 -14.33
N MET A 82 13.64 6.40 -15.22
CA MET A 82 13.81 7.83 -15.49
C MET A 82 13.03 8.73 -14.52
N SER A 83 12.28 8.16 -13.59
CA SER A 83 11.48 8.92 -12.64
C SER A 83 12.30 9.43 -11.44
N ASN A 84 11.68 10.34 -10.67
CA ASN A 84 12.22 10.76 -9.37
C ASN A 84 11.75 9.83 -8.21
N LEU A 85 11.22 8.64 -8.50
CA LEU A 85 10.70 7.74 -7.46
C LEU A 85 11.80 7.35 -6.45
N ASP A 86 13.01 7.09 -6.93
CA ASP A 86 14.15 6.73 -6.08
C ASP A 86 14.54 7.83 -5.10
N ARG A 87 14.40 9.09 -5.49
CA ARG A 87 14.59 10.22 -4.58
C ARG A 87 13.54 10.20 -3.47
N HIS A 88 12.26 10.03 -3.82
CA HIS A 88 11.19 9.94 -2.82
C HIS A 88 11.37 8.75 -1.87
N LEU A 89 11.74 7.59 -2.40
CA LEU A 89 12.03 6.40 -1.58
C LEU A 89 13.24 6.63 -0.67
N GLY A 90 14.31 7.28 -1.17
CA GLY A 90 15.50 7.62 -0.39
C GLY A 90 15.22 8.61 0.75
N GLU A 91 14.28 9.54 0.57
CA GLU A 91 13.82 10.42 1.64
C GLU A 91 13.05 9.62 2.73
N LEU A 92 12.23 8.66 2.33
CA LEU A 92 11.47 7.81 3.25
C LEU A 92 12.35 6.78 3.99
N LEU A 93 13.50 6.38 3.46
CA LEU A 93 14.46 5.52 4.21
C LEU A 93 14.96 6.15 5.50
N LYS A 94 14.91 7.48 5.61
CA LYS A 94 15.28 8.23 6.82
C LYS A 94 14.17 8.22 7.88
N VAL A 95 12.99 7.75 7.52
CA VAL A 95 11.82 7.68 8.41
C VAL A 95 11.82 6.32 9.11
N HIS A 96 12.20 6.29 10.37
CA HIS A 96 12.28 5.03 11.14
C HIS A 96 10.93 4.55 11.69
N ASN A 97 10.03 5.49 11.98
CA ASN A 97 8.71 5.17 12.55
C ASN A 97 7.63 6.02 11.90
N LEU A 98 6.47 5.42 11.68
CA LEU A 98 5.28 6.13 11.22
C LEU A 98 4.71 7.01 12.35
N THR A 99 4.72 8.33 12.14
CA THR A 99 4.19 9.35 13.06
C THR A 99 3.29 10.34 12.31
N VAL A 100 2.52 11.14 13.02
CA VAL A 100 1.67 12.17 12.39
C VAL A 100 2.48 13.12 11.51
N ASP A 101 3.70 13.48 11.93
CA ASP A 101 4.55 14.47 11.25
C ASP A 101 5.07 14.02 9.88
N ASN A 102 5.15 12.70 9.65
CA ASN A 102 5.67 12.17 8.39
C ASN A 102 4.59 11.59 7.45
N ILE A 103 3.32 11.58 7.87
CA ILE A 103 2.21 11.09 7.02
C ILE A 103 2.15 11.86 5.71
N GLN A 104 2.32 13.16 5.71
CA GLN A 104 2.25 13.97 4.48
C GLN A 104 3.31 13.52 3.46
N LEU A 105 4.55 13.31 3.86
CA LEU A 105 5.63 12.84 2.98
C LEU A 105 5.32 11.45 2.38
N ILE A 106 4.78 10.55 3.19
CA ILE A 106 4.35 9.20 2.77
C ILE A 106 3.25 9.29 1.72
N LEU A 107 2.23 10.13 1.95
CA LEU A 107 1.12 10.32 1.02
C LEU A 107 1.55 11.00 -0.29
N GLN A 108 2.48 11.94 -0.23
CA GLN A 108 3.06 12.58 -1.41
C GLN A 108 3.85 11.58 -2.27
N THR A 109 4.61 10.69 -1.65
CA THR A 109 5.31 9.60 -2.36
C THR A 109 4.33 8.66 -3.06
N HIS A 110 3.23 8.29 -2.38
CA HIS A 110 2.17 7.47 -2.98
C HIS A 110 1.55 8.18 -4.19
N ASN A 111 1.19 9.46 -4.05
CA ASN A 111 0.60 10.24 -5.11
C ASN A 111 1.57 10.45 -6.29
N TYR A 112 2.87 10.61 -6.02
CA TYR A 112 3.88 10.68 -7.07
C TYR A 112 3.89 9.41 -7.93
N LEU A 113 3.98 8.22 -7.30
CA LEU A 113 3.95 6.96 -8.03
C LEU A 113 2.61 6.77 -8.78
N MET A 114 1.49 7.17 -8.18
CA MET A 114 0.18 7.09 -8.84
C MET A 114 0.11 7.99 -10.07
N SER A 115 0.58 9.23 -9.98
CA SER A 115 0.61 10.18 -11.10
C SER A 115 1.53 9.70 -12.22
N MET A 116 2.69 9.13 -11.87
CA MET A 116 3.62 8.53 -12.81
C MET A 116 2.97 7.37 -13.59
N LEU A 117 2.25 6.47 -12.92
CA LEU A 117 1.56 5.37 -13.58
C LEU A 117 0.31 5.83 -14.34
N ASN A 118 -0.37 6.87 -13.88
CA ASN A 118 -1.50 7.46 -14.59
C ASN A 118 -1.07 8.00 -15.95
N SER A 119 0.11 8.61 -16.06
CA SER A 119 0.62 9.15 -17.34
C SER A 119 0.82 8.10 -18.43
N ILE A 120 0.96 6.81 -18.08
CA ILE A 120 1.15 5.72 -19.04
C ILE A 120 -0.03 4.75 -19.13
N THR A 121 -1.03 4.87 -18.24
CA THR A 121 -2.17 3.94 -18.19
C THR A 121 -3.53 4.62 -18.27
N ASP A 122 -3.59 5.94 -18.10
CA ASP A 122 -4.83 6.73 -17.92
C ASP A 122 -5.72 6.24 -16.76
N LEU A 123 -5.13 5.57 -15.77
CA LEU A 123 -5.83 5.00 -14.62
C LEU A 123 -5.12 5.32 -13.30
N ASP A 124 -5.92 5.63 -12.29
CA ASP A 124 -5.41 5.74 -10.92
C ASP A 124 -5.10 4.34 -10.37
N LYS A 125 -3.83 3.99 -10.38
CA LYS A 125 -3.34 2.68 -9.92
C LYS A 125 -3.14 2.62 -8.40
N ARG A 126 -4.04 3.21 -7.63
CA ARG A 126 -3.97 3.34 -6.17
C ARG A 126 -3.65 2.04 -5.45
N SER A 127 -4.34 0.97 -5.82
CA SER A 127 -4.13 -0.36 -5.24
C SER A 127 -2.73 -0.91 -5.54
N PHE A 128 -2.23 -0.74 -6.77
CA PHE A 128 -0.87 -1.12 -7.13
C PHE A 128 0.16 -0.28 -6.35
N CYS A 129 0.01 1.05 -6.36
CA CYS A 129 0.94 1.97 -5.72
C CYS A 129 1.09 1.67 -4.23
N SER A 130 -0.02 1.45 -3.53
CA SER A 130 0.02 1.13 -2.11
C SER A 130 0.75 -0.19 -1.81
N LYS A 131 0.54 -1.21 -2.64
CA LYS A 131 1.21 -2.52 -2.51
C LYS A 131 2.70 -2.42 -2.85
N TYR A 132 3.02 -1.73 -3.94
CA TYR A 132 4.40 -1.53 -4.37
C TYR A 132 5.23 -0.84 -3.29
N LEU A 133 4.72 0.25 -2.75
CA LEU A 133 5.37 1.02 -1.68
C LEU A 133 5.42 0.24 -0.35
N HIS A 134 4.38 -0.55 -0.05
CA HIS A 134 4.39 -1.42 1.12
C HIS A 134 5.49 -2.48 1.05
N PHE A 135 5.74 -3.10 -0.10
CA PHE A 135 6.82 -4.09 -0.23
C PHE A 135 8.21 -3.46 -0.13
N HIS A 136 8.38 -2.17 -0.48
CA HIS A 136 9.63 -1.43 -0.28
C HIS A 136 9.80 -0.94 1.16
N LEU A 137 8.73 -0.44 1.77
CA LEU A 137 8.73 0.21 3.09
C LEU A 137 7.52 -0.26 3.91
N PRO A 138 7.53 -1.53 4.38
CA PRO A 138 6.35 -2.17 5.00
C PRO A 138 5.85 -1.46 6.24
N ASP A 139 6.72 -0.77 6.98
CA ASP A 139 6.33 -0.10 8.21
C ASP A 139 5.68 1.27 7.97
N LEU A 140 5.78 1.81 6.75
CA LEU A 140 5.26 3.14 6.40
C LEU A 140 3.96 3.12 5.61
N PHE A 141 3.68 2.07 4.83
CA PHE A 141 2.52 2.04 3.93
C PHE A 141 1.48 1.01 4.32
N PHE A 142 0.21 1.40 4.31
CA PHE A 142 -0.94 0.50 4.39
C PHE A 142 -1.38 0.06 2.99
N ILE A 143 -1.73 -1.21 2.84
CA ILE A 143 -2.19 -1.80 1.57
C ILE A 143 -3.64 -1.36 1.31
N TYR A 144 -3.88 -0.66 0.19
CA TYR A 144 -5.20 -0.27 -0.26
C TYR A 144 -5.84 -1.41 -1.06
N ASP A 145 -6.86 -2.01 -0.49
CA ASP A 145 -7.64 -3.09 -1.09
C ASP A 145 -9.14 -2.88 -0.79
N SER A 146 -10.02 -3.24 -1.71
CA SER A 146 -11.47 -3.04 -1.56
C SER A 146 -12.06 -3.79 -0.36
N ARG A 147 -11.55 -4.98 -0.05
CA ARG A 147 -11.96 -5.77 1.13
C ARG A 147 -11.54 -5.08 2.42
N VAL A 148 -10.28 -4.63 2.48
CA VAL A 148 -9.74 -3.88 3.62
C VAL A 148 -10.51 -2.59 3.83
N LEU A 149 -10.82 -1.84 2.76
CA LEU A 149 -11.62 -0.62 2.81
C LEU A 149 -13.02 -0.89 3.36
N SER A 150 -13.66 -1.98 2.95
CA SER A 150 -14.98 -2.40 3.46
C SER A 150 -14.95 -2.76 4.94
N ALA A 151 -13.94 -3.52 5.39
CA ALA A 151 -13.77 -3.90 6.79
C ALA A 151 -13.48 -2.70 7.68
N LEU A 152 -12.64 -1.78 7.22
CA LEU A 152 -12.24 -0.58 7.97
C LEU A 152 -13.44 0.31 8.37
N ARG A 153 -14.48 0.37 7.53
CA ARG A 153 -15.71 1.14 7.81
C ARG A 153 -16.45 0.68 9.06
N ASN A 154 -16.23 -0.55 9.54
CA ASN A 154 -16.86 -1.06 10.77
C ASN A 154 -16.23 -0.47 12.02
N PHE A 155 -14.98 -0.03 11.92
CA PHE A 155 -14.22 0.45 13.06
C PHE A 155 -14.09 1.97 13.06
N ILE A 156 -13.76 2.57 11.93
CA ILE A 156 -13.51 4.01 11.81
C ILE A 156 -14.39 4.60 10.69
N SER A 157 -15.43 5.33 11.08
CA SER A 157 -16.36 5.96 10.13
C SER A 157 -15.79 7.22 9.49
N ARG A 158 -15.06 8.05 10.26
CA ARG A 158 -14.52 9.35 9.82
C ARG A 158 -13.04 9.46 10.15
N VAL A 159 -12.32 10.29 9.41
CA VAL A 159 -10.95 10.66 9.74
C VAL A 159 -10.97 11.44 11.07
N PRO A 160 -10.07 11.13 12.03
CA PRO A 160 -9.96 11.85 13.29
C PRO A 160 -9.67 13.34 13.08
N LYS A 161 -10.11 14.17 14.02
CA LYS A 161 -9.97 15.63 13.92
C LYS A 161 -8.51 16.07 13.88
N ASP A 162 -7.64 15.42 14.64
CA ASP A 162 -6.21 15.66 14.70
C ASP A 162 -5.47 15.33 13.38
N LEU A 163 -6.02 14.45 12.56
CA LEU A 163 -5.48 14.09 11.24
C LEU A 163 -6.18 14.81 10.06
N ASN A 164 -7.25 15.56 10.32
CA ASN A 164 -8.04 16.16 9.25
C ASN A 164 -7.27 17.20 8.42
N HIS A 165 -6.28 17.87 9.02
CA HIS A 165 -5.43 18.84 8.32
C HIS A 165 -4.60 18.16 7.19
N ILE A 166 -4.26 16.89 7.34
CA ILE A 166 -3.51 16.11 6.33
C ILE A 166 -4.28 16.00 5.01
N LEU A 167 -5.62 15.90 5.07
CA LEU A 167 -6.47 15.80 3.88
C LEU A 167 -6.47 17.08 3.03
N HIS A 168 -5.98 18.19 3.56
CA HIS A 168 -5.83 19.46 2.88
C HIS A 168 -4.41 19.72 2.35
N SER A 169 -3.48 18.76 2.55
CA SER A 169 -2.12 18.85 2.04
C SER A 169 -2.12 18.82 0.51
N GLU A 170 -1.14 19.49 -0.07
CA GLU A 170 -0.92 19.49 -1.53
C GLU A 170 -0.24 18.21 -2.00
N ASN A 171 -0.48 17.85 -3.25
CA ASN A 171 0.15 16.73 -3.93
C ASN A 171 -0.10 15.37 -3.25
N ILE A 172 -1.33 15.14 -2.78
CA ILE A 172 -1.77 13.86 -2.22
C ILE A 172 -3.00 13.33 -2.97
N ASP A 173 -3.14 12.01 -3.04
CA ASP A 173 -4.40 11.37 -3.40
C ASP A 173 -5.34 11.34 -2.20
N LYS A 174 -6.42 12.12 -2.25
CA LYS A 174 -7.36 12.30 -1.13
C LYS A 174 -8.05 11.01 -0.71
N GLU A 175 -8.27 10.08 -1.64
CA GLU A 175 -8.91 8.81 -1.34
C GLU A 175 -7.95 7.90 -0.55
N TYR A 176 -6.70 7.77 -0.99
CA TYR A 176 -5.68 7.05 -0.24
C TYR A 176 -5.37 7.74 1.09
N ALA A 177 -5.29 9.07 1.13
CA ALA A 177 -5.07 9.82 2.36
C ALA A 177 -6.17 9.57 3.40
N THR A 178 -7.44 9.58 2.97
CA THR A 178 -8.58 9.26 3.83
C THR A 178 -8.47 7.83 4.38
N PHE A 179 -8.16 6.87 3.53
CA PHE A 179 -7.93 5.48 3.93
C PHE A 179 -6.76 5.36 4.91
N PHE A 180 -5.62 5.95 4.56
CA PHE A 180 -4.40 5.92 5.36
C PHE A 180 -4.61 6.47 6.77
N CYS A 181 -5.20 7.65 6.90
CA CYS A 181 -5.46 8.28 8.20
C CYS A 181 -6.40 7.42 9.08
N LYS A 182 -7.39 6.76 8.47
CA LYS A 182 -8.25 5.81 9.21
C LYS A 182 -7.50 4.56 9.65
N CYS A 183 -6.64 4.00 8.80
CA CYS A 183 -5.78 2.86 9.15
C CYS A 183 -4.82 3.22 10.29
N PHE A 184 -4.17 4.36 10.18
CA PHE A 184 -3.26 4.87 11.21
C PHE A 184 -3.96 5.00 12.57
N GLU A 185 -5.16 5.60 12.58
CA GLU A 185 -5.93 5.75 13.82
C GLU A 185 -6.38 4.40 14.39
N LEU A 186 -6.92 3.50 13.56
CA LEU A 186 -7.35 2.20 14.06
C LEU A 186 -6.18 1.40 14.63
N LYS A 187 -5.03 1.42 13.95
CA LYS A 187 -3.80 0.78 14.43
C LYS A 187 -3.39 1.36 15.79
N ARG A 188 -3.35 2.69 15.92
CA ARG A 188 -3.05 3.39 17.18
C ARG A 188 -3.99 2.99 18.32
N GLN A 189 -5.30 2.87 18.03
CA GLN A 189 -6.29 2.43 19.02
C GLN A 189 -6.09 0.98 19.45
N ILE A 190 -5.81 0.07 18.50
CA ILE A 190 -5.52 -1.34 18.79
C ILE A 190 -4.28 -1.45 19.68
N GLU A 191 -3.18 -0.82 19.30
CA GLU A 191 -1.90 -0.87 20.01
C GLU A 191 -2.04 -0.32 21.43
N LYS A 192 -2.77 0.79 21.60
CA LYS A 192 -3.05 1.37 22.90
C LYS A 192 -3.97 0.50 23.79
N HIS A 193 -5.02 -0.09 23.19
CA HIS A 193 -6.01 -0.85 23.95
C HIS A 193 -5.47 -2.19 24.44
N TYR A 194 -4.67 -2.86 23.62
CA TYR A 194 -4.14 -4.19 23.91
C TYR A 194 -2.70 -4.19 24.43
N ASP A 195 -2.10 -3.00 24.59
CA ASP A 195 -0.69 -2.80 25.02
C ASP A 195 0.27 -3.67 24.17
N MET A 196 0.14 -3.60 22.86
CA MET A 196 0.90 -4.42 21.92
C MET A 196 1.22 -3.67 20.63
N SER A 197 2.39 -3.94 20.04
CA SER A 197 2.72 -3.46 18.69
C SER A 197 2.27 -4.46 17.63
N ILE A 198 1.76 -3.95 16.50
CA ILE A 198 1.42 -4.75 15.30
C ILE A 198 2.06 -4.13 14.05
N THR A 199 2.56 -4.98 13.15
CA THR A 199 3.06 -4.51 11.84
C THR A 199 1.90 -4.11 10.92
N ASN A 200 2.18 -3.29 9.89
CA ASN A 200 1.14 -2.94 8.91
C ASN A 200 0.65 -4.19 8.15
N ARG A 201 1.49 -5.23 8.01
CA ARG A 201 1.06 -6.50 7.41
C ARG A 201 0.10 -7.26 8.33
N GLN A 202 0.39 -7.32 9.63
CA GLN A 202 -0.55 -7.93 10.60
C GLN A 202 -1.87 -7.15 10.65
N PHE A 203 -1.80 -5.82 10.60
CA PHE A 203 -2.99 -4.97 10.51
C PHE A 203 -3.82 -5.27 9.25
N ASP A 204 -3.20 -5.43 8.09
CA ASP A 204 -3.86 -5.85 6.84
C ASP A 204 -4.54 -7.22 7.00
N ASN A 205 -3.87 -8.20 7.58
CA ASN A 205 -4.41 -9.53 7.84
C ASN A 205 -5.65 -9.49 8.76
N ILE A 206 -5.67 -8.63 9.78
CA ILE A 206 -6.85 -8.41 10.66
C ILE A 206 -8.04 -7.94 9.82
N LEU A 207 -7.85 -6.93 8.99
CA LEU A 207 -8.94 -6.36 8.19
C LEU A 207 -9.43 -7.32 7.10
N ILE A 208 -8.54 -8.11 6.50
CA ILE A 208 -8.91 -9.18 5.55
C ILE A 208 -9.73 -10.26 6.25
N ASP A 209 -9.34 -10.69 7.45
CA ASP A 209 -10.10 -11.68 8.23
C ASP A 209 -11.52 -11.16 8.55
N VAL A 210 -11.64 -9.90 8.98
CA VAL A 210 -12.93 -9.25 9.22
C VAL A 210 -13.78 -9.20 7.95
N ALA A 211 -13.18 -8.89 6.79
CA ALA A 211 -13.90 -8.85 5.52
C ALA A 211 -14.43 -10.23 5.11
N ASN A 212 -13.61 -11.28 5.27
CA ASN A 212 -13.96 -12.65 4.89
C ASN A 212 -15.07 -13.22 5.78
N ASN A 213 -15.06 -12.93 7.08
CA ASN A 213 -16.06 -13.43 8.02
C ASN A 213 -17.45 -12.79 7.82
N LYS A 214 -17.54 -11.64 7.12
CA LYS A 214 -18.83 -11.04 6.74
C LYS A 214 -19.45 -11.66 5.48
N SER A 215 -18.66 -12.31 4.65
CA SER A 215 -19.15 -12.94 3.42
C SER A 215 -19.82 -14.30 3.66
N VAL A 216 -19.94 -14.74 4.93
CA VAL A 216 -20.48 -16.05 5.36
C VAL A 216 -21.85 -15.91 6.06
N VAL A 217 -22.43 -14.70 6.09
CA VAL A 217 -23.77 -14.44 6.66
C VAL A 217 -24.75 -14.01 5.59
#